data_04444ada8332fa067a661cb5f4c6b7fd
#
_entry.id   04444ada8332fa067a661cb5f4c6b7fd
#
_cell.length_a   1.000
_cell.length_b   1.000
_cell.length_c   1.000
_cell.angle_alpha   90.00
_cell.angle_beta   90.00
_cell.angle_gamma   90.00
#
_symmetry.space_group_name_H-M   'P 1'
#
loop_
_entity.id
_entity.type
_entity.pdbx_description
1 polymer ?
#
loop_
_entity_poly.entity_id
_entity_poly.type
_entity_poly.pdbx_seq_one_letter_code
_entity_poly.pdbx_strand_id
1 'polypeptide(L)'
;MIFDIVPDDKVEILRVGYVYGGEKFVHEIDCKGQWYNLCTDEEGVIDKHVSTSIKDIATKQNKRKTKPVMAYTNWDGARLFQVWENKLCLQRMYDIVWDQPKEILDKILAPSDYRICFCDIETDISDEGFAEPKDANMAITTISMMIGNKVCVLGTRPLVTEGTQTQSDVCAHLTTRVRRYIGDNKIDLTYIMYPNELAMLEAFFMILNQSVDVLTGWNFTCFDWYYIYNRCARICGSTKERDAMIARGSVMGQVVSMQMTDRSGVKMHALRPAQLLIFDYISMFEQFPPTNLASYSLDNVGETVAGIKKVAYNGTLKDLYNNDYNSYVFYNAIDSCIVKKIHDKRKSMTFGIRQAVVARCTAAKVLSKTFLAERLMAWEFRKENKRLAGLKRSDRREKDVQYEGAYVKDPVVGFHKVISCNDFASLYPNTVRGYNIGPETIIGKIDMNDAKRVAALRANKDYILTHNGTLFRKKDGHLKNIMTELFSSRKAKKKVALANMEFAYAVKDLLDADASDEEVMEFLEKHKDLVETLTT
;
A
#
# COMPACT_ATOMS: atom_id res chain seq x y z
N MET A 1 -10.43 8.50 -5.01
CA MET A 1 -9.34 7.92 -4.16
C MET A 1 -8.02 8.57 -4.54
N ILE A 2 -7.27 9.06 -3.56
CA ILE A 2 -5.99 9.76 -3.78
C ILE A 2 -4.91 8.76 -4.15
N PHE A 3 -4.23 9.00 -5.26
CA PHE A 3 -3.06 8.24 -5.70
C PHE A 3 -1.77 8.93 -5.32
N ASP A 4 -1.62 10.20 -5.68
CA ASP A 4 -0.45 11.00 -5.33
C ASP A 4 -0.83 12.45 -4.99
N ILE A 5 0.03 13.08 -4.21
CA ILE A 5 0.03 14.52 -3.94
C ILE A 5 1.42 15.01 -4.27
N VAL A 6 1.55 15.81 -5.33
CA VAL A 6 2.83 16.25 -5.89
C VAL A 6 2.91 17.78 -5.84
N PRO A 7 3.85 18.35 -5.05
CA PRO A 7 4.07 19.78 -5.03
C PRO A 7 4.92 20.21 -6.23
N ASP A 8 4.58 21.36 -6.80
CA ASP A 8 5.40 22.11 -7.73
C ASP A 8 5.86 23.41 -7.05
N ASP A 9 7.06 23.37 -6.50
CA ASP A 9 7.62 24.48 -5.71
C ASP A 9 7.90 25.75 -6.57
N LYS A 10 8.00 25.61 -7.89
CA LYS A 10 8.31 26.74 -8.78
C LYS A 10 7.09 27.64 -8.99
N VAL A 11 5.92 27.03 -9.10
CA VAL A 11 4.65 27.75 -9.35
C VAL A 11 3.74 27.78 -8.12
N GLU A 12 4.19 27.18 -7.01
CA GLU A 12 3.43 27.11 -5.74
C GLU A 12 2.06 26.44 -5.91
N ILE A 13 2.00 25.38 -6.72
CA ILE A 13 0.81 24.56 -6.98
C ILE A 13 0.99 23.18 -6.35
N LEU A 14 -0.08 22.65 -5.76
CA LEU A 14 -0.17 21.26 -5.33
C LEU A 14 -1.05 20.48 -6.30
N ARG A 15 -0.51 19.46 -6.95
CA ARG A 15 -1.26 18.56 -7.84
C ARG A 15 -1.70 17.33 -7.08
N VAL A 16 -2.99 17.08 -7.07
CA VAL A 16 -3.61 15.90 -6.45
C VAL A 16 -4.08 14.98 -7.58
N GLY A 17 -3.40 13.84 -7.72
CA GLY A 17 -3.83 12.79 -8.64
C GLY A 17 -4.80 11.83 -7.95
N TYR A 18 -5.95 11.61 -8.54
CA TYR A 18 -6.95 10.70 -7.98
C TYR A 18 -7.69 9.94 -9.09
N VAL A 19 -8.33 8.84 -8.69
CA VAL A 19 -9.24 8.07 -9.56
C VAL A 19 -10.66 8.22 -9.04
N TYR A 20 -11.59 8.49 -9.94
CA TYR A 20 -13.02 8.60 -9.64
C TYR A 20 -13.83 8.09 -10.84
N GLY A 21 -14.80 7.20 -10.59
CA GLY A 21 -15.57 6.57 -11.67
C GLY A 21 -14.74 5.76 -12.66
N GLY A 22 -13.58 5.22 -12.25
CA GLY A 22 -12.67 4.47 -13.11
C GLY A 22 -11.75 5.32 -13.99
N GLU A 23 -11.83 6.65 -13.89
CA GLU A 23 -11.01 7.59 -14.67
C GLU A 23 -9.99 8.34 -13.79
N LYS A 24 -8.85 8.72 -14.43
CA LYS A 24 -7.78 9.48 -13.79
C LYS A 24 -8.06 10.98 -13.88
N PHE A 25 -7.91 11.67 -12.77
CA PHE A 25 -8.04 13.12 -12.67
C PHE A 25 -6.85 13.73 -11.97
N VAL A 26 -6.56 14.98 -12.31
CA VAL A 26 -5.58 15.82 -11.64
C VAL A 26 -6.30 17.09 -11.18
N HIS A 27 -6.26 17.37 -9.88
CA HIS A 27 -6.77 18.60 -9.29
C HIS A 27 -5.59 19.48 -8.87
N GLU A 28 -5.55 20.71 -9.39
CA GLU A 28 -4.52 21.69 -9.04
C GLU A 28 -5.04 22.64 -7.97
N ILE A 29 -4.24 22.83 -6.93
CA ILE A 29 -4.55 23.69 -5.79
C ILE A 29 -3.48 24.78 -5.71
N ASP A 30 -3.88 26.04 -5.79
CA ASP A 30 -2.99 27.19 -5.55
C ASP A 30 -2.59 27.23 -4.07
N CYS A 31 -1.30 27.14 -3.82
CA CYS A 31 -0.71 27.11 -2.49
C CYS A 31 0.03 28.41 -2.14
N LYS A 32 -0.10 29.47 -2.94
CA LYS A 32 0.56 30.75 -2.70
C LYS A 32 0.25 31.27 -1.30
N GLY A 33 1.31 31.58 -0.57
CA GLY A 33 1.20 32.14 0.79
C GLY A 33 0.66 31.15 1.85
N GLN A 34 0.60 29.84 1.56
CA GLN A 34 0.13 28.81 2.49
C GLN A 34 1.29 28.06 3.18
N TRP A 35 2.46 28.67 3.31
CA TRP A 35 3.66 28.10 3.93
C TRP A 35 3.68 28.35 5.44
N TYR A 36 4.21 27.40 6.21
CA TYR A 36 4.34 27.48 7.67
C TYR A 36 5.80 27.39 8.08
N ASN A 37 6.16 28.13 9.12
CA ASN A 37 7.58 28.32 9.37
C ASN A 37 8.09 28.17 10.80
N LEU A 38 7.28 28.31 11.82
CA LEU A 38 7.75 28.39 13.20
C LEU A 38 6.85 27.59 14.14
N CYS A 39 7.43 27.07 15.21
CA CYS A 39 6.71 26.52 16.32
C CYS A 39 6.79 27.52 17.50
N THR A 40 5.67 28.10 17.88
CA THR A 40 5.55 29.00 19.03
C THR A 40 4.47 28.48 19.96
N ASP A 41 4.55 28.78 21.24
CA ASP A 41 3.45 28.54 22.19
C ASP A 41 2.29 29.51 21.97
N GLU A 42 1.23 29.40 22.80
CA GLU A 42 0.06 30.27 22.73
C GLU A 42 0.38 31.74 22.99
N GLU A 43 1.48 32.03 23.69
CA GLU A 43 1.94 33.37 24.03
C GLU A 43 2.88 33.93 22.94
N GLY A 44 3.17 33.17 21.88
CA GLY A 44 4.08 33.56 20.82
C GLY A 44 5.56 33.39 21.17
N VAL A 45 5.88 32.68 22.25
CA VAL A 45 7.25 32.39 22.69
C VAL A 45 7.81 31.20 21.89
N ILE A 46 8.98 31.39 21.31
CA ILE A 46 9.68 30.32 20.56
C ILE A 46 10.26 29.31 21.55
N ASP A 47 9.92 28.02 21.41
CA ASP A 47 10.50 26.96 22.22
C ASP A 47 12.02 26.87 22.01
N LYS A 48 12.78 26.97 23.11
CA LYS A 48 14.24 26.97 23.10
C LYS A 48 14.85 25.70 22.53
N HIS A 49 14.17 24.56 22.59
CA HIS A 49 14.65 23.29 22.02
C HIS A 49 14.53 23.21 20.49
N VAL A 50 13.72 24.07 19.91
CA VAL A 50 13.56 24.22 18.44
C VAL A 50 14.46 25.33 17.90
N SER A 51 15.05 26.18 18.78
CA SER A 51 15.57 27.52 18.46
C SER A 51 16.85 27.60 17.61
N THR A 52 17.69 26.56 17.56
CA THR A 52 18.96 26.63 16.79
C THR A 52 18.75 26.56 15.27
N SER A 53 17.72 25.88 14.83
CA SER A 53 17.36 25.85 13.39
C SER A 53 16.38 26.95 12.99
N ILE A 54 15.70 27.58 13.94
CA ILE A 54 14.70 28.62 13.71
C ILE A 54 15.32 29.99 13.46
N LYS A 55 16.44 30.35 14.11
CA LYS A 55 17.15 31.62 13.84
C LYS A 55 17.59 31.73 12.38
N ASP A 56 18.04 30.63 11.79
CA ASP A 56 18.41 30.58 10.37
C ASP A 56 17.20 30.65 9.43
N ILE A 57 16.08 30.14 9.88
CA ILE A 57 14.82 30.18 9.14
C ILE A 57 14.20 31.57 9.20
N ALA A 58 14.13 32.20 10.37
CA ALA A 58 13.54 33.53 10.57
C ALA A 58 14.27 34.62 9.76
N THR A 59 15.59 34.52 9.57
CA THR A 59 16.37 35.44 8.74
C THR A 59 16.11 35.32 7.25
N LYS A 60 15.68 34.17 6.77
CA LYS A 60 15.32 33.92 5.35
C LYS A 60 13.86 34.26 5.00
N GLN A 61 13.03 34.55 6.00
CA GLN A 61 11.57 34.57 5.87
C GLN A 61 10.89 35.93 5.82
N ASN A 62 11.64 37.02 5.91
CA ASN A 62 11.05 38.36 5.77
C ASN A 62 10.33 38.64 4.42
N LYS A 63 10.13 37.60 3.60
CA LYS A 63 9.54 37.74 2.26
C LYS A 63 8.24 36.96 2.02
N ARG A 64 7.75 36.10 2.94
CA ARG A 64 6.53 35.32 2.71
C ARG A 64 5.54 35.41 3.88
N LYS A 65 4.30 35.77 3.60
CA LYS A 65 3.21 35.78 4.59
C LYS A 65 2.79 34.34 4.88
N THR A 66 2.87 33.92 6.12
CA THR A 66 2.53 32.58 6.59
C THR A 66 1.27 32.59 7.46
N LYS A 67 0.50 31.51 7.43
CA LYS A 67 -0.64 31.33 8.34
C LYS A 67 -0.23 30.42 9.49
N PRO A 68 -0.52 30.81 10.74
CA PRO A 68 -0.30 29.96 11.90
C PRO A 68 -1.31 28.81 11.95
N VAL A 69 -0.88 27.66 12.43
CA VAL A 69 -1.73 26.51 12.72
C VAL A 69 -1.43 26.01 14.12
N MET A 70 -2.47 25.71 14.88
CA MET A 70 -2.31 25.14 16.22
C MET A 70 -1.93 23.66 16.13
N ALA A 71 -0.88 23.26 16.83
CA ALA A 71 -0.43 21.88 16.90
C ALA A 71 -0.10 21.45 18.33
N TYR A 72 -0.26 20.18 18.60
CA TYR A 72 0.22 19.57 19.83
C TYR A 72 1.67 19.13 19.70
N THR A 73 2.48 19.40 20.72
CA THR A 73 3.78 18.74 20.87
C THR A 73 3.64 17.46 21.66
N ASN A 74 4.35 16.44 21.23
CA ASN A 74 4.17 15.07 21.72
C ASN A 74 4.61 14.80 23.15
N TRP A 75 5.32 15.71 23.83
CA TRP A 75 6.02 15.38 25.06
C TRP A 75 5.49 16.07 26.31
N ASP A 76 4.91 17.23 26.19
CA ASP A 76 4.40 17.98 27.34
C ASP A 76 2.88 18.04 27.44
N GLY A 77 2.15 17.26 26.65
CA GLY A 77 0.70 16.95 26.75
C GLY A 77 -0.28 18.10 26.95
N ALA A 78 0.22 19.26 27.29
CA ALA A 78 -0.57 20.42 27.70
C ALA A 78 -0.33 21.68 26.86
N ARG A 79 0.68 21.70 25.99
CA ARG A 79 1.02 22.91 25.26
C ARG A 79 0.59 22.80 23.81
N LEU A 80 -0.29 23.71 23.40
CA LEU A 80 -0.62 23.98 22.01
C LEU A 80 0.45 24.92 21.44
N PHE A 81 1.00 24.58 20.27
CA PHE A 81 1.95 25.43 19.58
C PHE A 81 1.39 25.89 18.24
N GLN A 82 1.72 27.11 17.84
CA GLN A 82 1.53 27.58 16.49
C GLN A 82 2.67 27.06 15.62
N VAL A 83 2.36 26.22 14.66
CA VAL A 83 3.34 25.65 13.75
C VAL A 83 3.41 26.45 12.47
N TRP A 84 4.61 26.83 12.10
CA TRP A 84 4.93 27.55 10.88
C TRP A 84 5.97 26.75 10.11
N GLU A 85 5.73 26.43 8.88
CA GLU A 85 6.65 25.63 8.06
C GLU A 85 7.11 26.44 6.83
N ASN A 86 8.39 26.30 6.46
CA ASN A 86 8.96 26.96 5.29
C ASN A 86 8.93 26.11 4.03
N LYS A 87 8.42 24.88 4.13
CA LYS A 87 8.22 23.94 3.03
C LYS A 87 6.87 23.26 3.18
N LEU A 88 6.29 22.84 2.07
CA LEU A 88 5.15 21.93 2.07
C LEU A 88 5.58 20.58 2.63
N CYS A 89 5.51 20.41 3.96
CA CYS A 89 5.67 19.09 4.55
C CYS A 89 4.46 18.21 4.19
N LEU A 90 4.65 16.90 4.31
CA LEU A 90 3.62 15.93 3.97
C LEU A 90 2.29 16.20 4.71
N GLN A 91 2.35 16.57 6.00
CA GLN A 91 1.15 16.90 6.76
C GLN A 91 0.42 18.12 6.17
N ARG A 92 1.16 19.15 5.81
CA ARG A 92 0.56 20.37 5.23
C ARG A 92 -0.07 20.10 3.87
N MET A 93 0.55 19.25 3.04
CA MET A 93 -0.07 18.84 1.78
C MET A 93 -1.44 18.20 2.01
N TYR A 94 -1.56 17.31 3.02
CA TYR A 94 -2.86 16.72 3.38
C TYR A 94 -3.84 17.77 3.92
N ASP A 95 -3.38 18.71 4.76
CA ASP A 95 -4.24 19.76 5.28
C ASP A 95 -4.82 20.61 4.16
N ILE A 96 -4.01 20.97 3.16
CA ILE A 96 -4.44 21.74 1.98
C ILE A 96 -5.47 20.94 1.17
N VAL A 97 -5.22 19.65 0.95
CA VAL A 97 -6.18 18.77 0.25
C VAL A 97 -7.48 18.64 1.04
N TRP A 98 -7.39 18.43 2.34
CA TRP A 98 -8.57 18.27 3.20
C TRP A 98 -9.34 19.56 3.44
N ASP A 99 -8.75 20.74 3.17
CA ASP A 99 -9.40 22.06 3.23
C ASP A 99 -10.17 22.41 1.93
N GLN A 100 -10.13 21.53 0.92
CA GLN A 100 -10.89 21.73 -0.31
C GLN A 100 -12.41 21.67 -0.06
N PRO A 101 -13.22 22.32 -0.91
CA PRO A 101 -14.67 22.23 -0.85
C PRO A 101 -15.17 20.79 -0.81
N LYS A 102 -16.28 20.56 -0.10
CA LYS A 102 -16.82 19.22 0.12
C LYS A 102 -17.05 18.45 -1.18
N GLU A 103 -17.53 19.11 -2.24
CA GLU A 103 -17.80 18.49 -3.54
C GLU A 103 -16.53 17.93 -4.21
N ILE A 104 -15.39 18.59 -4.01
CA ILE A 104 -14.08 18.16 -4.48
C ILE A 104 -13.56 17.02 -3.59
N LEU A 105 -13.67 17.19 -2.26
CA LEU A 105 -13.26 16.17 -1.30
C LEU A 105 -14.02 14.86 -1.49
N ASP A 106 -15.33 14.92 -1.69
CA ASP A 106 -16.15 13.73 -1.89
C ASP A 106 -15.67 12.93 -3.11
N LYS A 107 -15.23 13.59 -4.18
CA LYS A 107 -14.63 12.93 -5.35
C LYS A 107 -13.23 12.36 -5.06
N ILE A 108 -12.36 13.17 -4.46
CA ILE A 108 -10.97 12.81 -4.16
C ILE A 108 -10.88 11.65 -3.17
N LEU A 109 -11.75 11.62 -2.16
CA LEU A 109 -11.75 10.63 -1.08
C LEU A 109 -12.67 9.44 -1.35
N ALA A 110 -13.54 9.49 -2.36
CA ALA A 110 -14.44 8.40 -2.69
C ALA A 110 -13.67 7.10 -2.99
N PRO A 111 -14.17 5.94 -2.56
CA PRO A 111 -13.78 4.68 -3.18
C PRO A 111 -14.02 4.75 -4.68
N SER A 112 -13.15 4.15 -5.46
CA SER A 112 -13.28 4.11 -6.91
C SER A 112 -12.76 2.79 -7.44
N ASP A 113 -13.29 2.33 -8.54
CA ASP A 113 -12.69 1.28 -9.34
C ASP A 113 -11.38 1.77 -9.93
N TYR A 114 -10.43 0.87 -10.05
CA TYR A 114 -9.11 1.13 -10.60
C TYR A 114 -8.61 -0.10 -11.35
N ARG A 115 -7.78 0.13 -12.34
CA ARG A 115 -7.25 -0.90 -13.23
C ARG A 115 -5.89 -1.38 -12.71
N ILE A 116 -5.82 -2.66 -12.36
CA ILE A 116 -4.57 -3.30 -11.94
C ILE A 116 -3.94 -3.97 -13.15
N CYS A 117 -2.66 -3.70 -13.39
CA CYS A 117 -1.82 -4.45 -14.31
C CYS A 117 -0.89 -5.35 -13.51
N PHE A 118 -0.97 -6.65 -13.77
CA PHE A 118 -0.01 -7.65 -13.29
C PHE A 118 1.03 -7.80 -14.40
N CYS A 119 2.27 -7.46 -14.08
CA CYS A 119 3.35 -7.33 -15.04
C CYS A 119 4.52 -8.22 -14.65
N ASP A 120 5.20 -8.72 -15.67
CA ASP A 120 6.40 -9.51 -15.56
C ASP A 120 7.29 -9.23 -16.77
N ILE A 121 8.62 -9.20 -16.60
CA ILE A 121 9.57 -8.99 -17.69
C ILE A 121 10.48 -10.17 -17.85
N GLU A 122 10.89 -10.40 -19.09
CA GLU A 122 11.98 -11.31 -19.40
C GLU A 122 13.14 -10.55 -20.03
N THR A 123 14.36 -10.94 -19.69
CA THR A 123 15.57 -10.32 -20.20
C THR A 123 16.38 -11.30 -21.02
N ASP A 124 17.23 -10.78 -21.88
CA ASP A 124 18.25 -11.60 -22.53
C ASP A 124 19.17 -12.21 -21.47
N ILE A 125 19.72 -13.38 -21.76
CA ILE A 125 20.55 -14.14 -20.84
C ILE A 125 21.94 -14.25 -21.44
N SER A 126 22.93 -13.67 -20.77
CA SER A 126 24.33 -13.87 -21.14
C SER A 126 24.84 -15.21 -20.62
N ASP A 127 25.94 -15.64 -21.19
CA ASP A 127 26.67 -16.82 -20.71
C ASP A 127 27.34 -16.56 -19.34
N GLU A 128 27.37 -15.29 -18.90
CA GLU A 128 28.03 -14.84 -17.66
C GLU A 128 27.10 -14.81 -16.42
N GLY A 129 25.82 -15.17 -16.55
CA GLY A 129 24.88 -15.26 -15.42
C GLY A 129 23.57 -14.52 -15.59
N PHE A 130 22.82 -14.40 -14.47
CA PHE A 130 21.53 -13.70 -14.43
C PHE A 130 21.70 -12.19 -14.54
N ALA A 131 20.72 -11.55 -15.16
CA ALA A 131 20.66 -10.10 -15.29
C ALA A 131 20.49 -9.42 -13.92
N GLU A 132 21.47 -8.60 -13.52
CA GLU A 132 21.43 -7.83 -12.27
C GLU A 132 20.58 -6.57 -12.46
N PRO A 133 19.51 -6.36 -11.66
CA PRO A 133 18.62 -5.20 -11.84
C PRO A 133 19.33 -3.84 -11.69
N LYS A 134 20.38 -3.76 -10.87
CA LYS A 134 21.16 -2.54 -10.69
C LYS A 134 21.93 -2.17 -11.95
N ASP A 135 22.48 -3.16 -12.64
CA ASP A 135 23.31 -2.94 -13.82
C ASP A 135 22.47 -2.88 -15.09
N ALA A 136 21.38 -3.64 -15.16
CA ALA A 136 20.43 -3.72 -16.27
C ALA A 136 21.13 -3.76 -17.65
N ASN A 137 22.18 -4.60 -17.76
CA ASN A 137 23.04 -4.65 -18.94
C ASN A 137 22.41 -5.44 -20.11
N MET A 138 21.46 -6.34 -19.81
CA MET A 138 20.78 -7.16 -20.81
C MET A 138 19.53 -6.47 -21.36
N ALA A 139 19.20 -6.72 -22.63
CA ALA A 139 17.98 -6.21 -23.23
C ALA A 139 16.73 -6.86 -22.59
N ILE A 140 15.67 -6.08 -22.41
CA ILE A 140 14.35 -6.63 -22.11
C ILE A 140 13.79 -7.22 -23.40
N THR A 141 13.52 -8.51 -23.38
CA THR A 141 13.05 -9.28 -24.56
C THR A 141 11.54 -9.29 -24.69
N THR A 142 10.83 -9.41 -23.56
CA THR A 142 9.36 -9.32 -23.50
C THR A 142 8.89 -8.66 -22.22
N ILE A 143 7.71 -8.01 -22.29
CA ILE A 143 6.99 -7.47 -21.16
C ILE A 143 5.56 -8.01 -21.22
N SER A 144 5.16 -8.78 -20.23
CA SER A 144 3.81 -9.29 -20.07
C SER A 144 2.98 -8.37 -19.18
N MET A 145 1.79 -7.99 -19.62
CA MET A 145 0.86 -7.08 -18.94
C MET A 145 -0.54 -7.69 -18.90
N MET A 146 -0.98 -8.16 -17.74
CA MET A 146 -2.33 -8.69 -17.53
C MET A 146 -3.23 -7.63 -16.90
N ILE A 147 -4.22 -7.14 -17.65
CA ILE A 147 -5.19 -6.12 -17.21
C ILE A 147 -6.60 -6.68 -17.40
N GLY A 148 -7.37 -6.80 -16.34
CA GLY A 148 -8.67 -7.46 -16.40
C GLY A 148 -8.54 -8.91 -16.87
N ASN A 149 -9.11 -9.23 -18.03
CA ASN A 149 -9.01 -10.55 -18.66
C ASN A 149 -8.12 -10.54 -19.92
N LYS A 150 -7.41 -9.45 -20.18
CA LYS A 150 -6.52 -9.34 -21.34
C LYS A 150 -5.07 -9.42 -20.88
N VAL A 151 -4.32 -10.35 -21.47
CA VAL A 151 -2.88 -10.40 -21.34
C VAL A 151 -2.24 -9.91 -22.64
N CYS A 152 -1.49 -8.81 -22.55
CA CYS A 152 -0.74 -8.25 -23.66
C CYS A 152 0.74 -8.53 -23.44
N VAL A 153 1.39 -9.19 -24.36
CA VAL A 153 2.84 -9.40 -24.33
C VAL A 153 3.47 -8.52 -25.39
N LEU A 154 4.33 -7.62 -24.97
CA LEU A 154 5.14 -6.77 -25.83
C LEU A 154 6.47 -7.47 -26.08
N GLY A 155 6.96 -7.48 -27.28
CA GLY A 155 8.25 -8.11 -27.62
C GLY A 155 8.92 -7.44 -28.82
N THR A 156 10.16 -7.82 -29.11
CA THR A 156 10.96 -7.26 -30.22
C THR A 156 11.21 -8.25 -31.35
N ARG A 157 10.70 -9.47 -31.23
CA ARG A 157 10.86 -10.53 -32.21
C ARG A 157 9.50 -11.01 -32.68
N PRO A 158 9.32 -11.37 -33.99
CA PRO A 158 8.05 -11.91 -34.48
C PRO A 158 7.77 -13.29 -33.86
N LEU A 159 6.50 -13.63 -33.67
CA LEU A 159 6.10 -15.00 -33.36
C LEU A 159 6.49 -15.92 -34.52
N VAL A 160 6.86 -17.13 -34.19
CA VAL A 160 7.23 -18.15 -35.20
C VAL A 160 5.95 -18.69 -35.84
N THR A 161 5.87 -18.59 -37.17
CA THR A 161 4.76 -19.09 -37.98
C THR A 161 5.18 -20.32 -38.77
N GLU A 162 4.27 -21.25 -39.01
CA GLU A 162 4.48 -22.45 -39.81
C GLU A 162 3.57 -22.45 -41.02
N GLY A 163 4.15 -22.78 -42.19
CA GLY A 163 3.40 -22.85 -43.45
C GLY A 163 2.67 -21.54 -43.81
N THR A 164 1.34 -21.59 -43.90
CA THR A 164 0.49 -20.43 -44.23
C THR A 164 -0.05 -19.67 -43.00
N GLN A 165 0.38 -20.02 -41.80
CA GLN A 165 -0.09 -19.34 -40.57
C GLN A 165 0.30 -17.86 -40.56
N THR A 166 -0.59 -17.04 -40.08
CA THR A 166 -0.34 -15.63 -39.78
C THR A 166 0.05 -15.41 -38.32
N GLN A 167 0.61 -14.25 -37.99
CA GLN A 167 0.86 -13.86 -36.59
C GLN A 167 -0.44 -13.92 -35.74
N SER A 168 -1.58 -13.59 -36.35
CA SER A 168 -2.90 -13.66 -35.70
C SER A 168 -3.30 -15.10 -35.37
N ASP A 169 -3.03 -16.05 -36.23
CA ASP A 169 -3.33 -17.48 -36.00
C ASP A 169 -2.50 -18.04 -34.86
N VAL A 170 -1.22 -17.69 -34.80
CA VAL A 170 -0.34 -18.08 -33.68
C VAL A 170 -0.81 -17.44 -32.37
N CYS A 171 -1.22 -16.19 -32.39
CA CYS A 171 -1.74 -15.48 -31.23
C CYS A 171 -3.06 -16.12 -30.71
N ALA A 172 -3.97 -16.52 -31.62
CA ALA A 172 -5.19 -17.25 -31.28
C ALA A 172 -4.90 -18.64 -30.67
N HIS A 173 -3.85 -19.33 -31.19
CA HIS A 173 -3.39 -20.58 -30.61
C HIS A 173 -2.83 -20.38 -29.20
N LEU A 174 -1.99 -19.38 -29.00
CA LEU A 174 -1.46 -19.02 -27.67
C LEU A 174 -2.58 -18.65 -26.69
N THR A 175 -3.58 -17.91 -27.14
CA THR A 175 -4.80 -17.60 -26.34
C THR A 175 -5.47 -18.89 -25.86
N THR A 176 -5.69 -19.84 -26.75
CA THR A 176 -6.31 -21.12 -26.41
C THR A 176 -5.46 -21.90 -25.41
N ARG A 177 -4.13 -21.89 -25.58
CA ARG A 177 -3.19 -22.54 -24.67
C ARG A 177 -3.20 -21.89 -23.27
N VAL A 178 -3.23 -20.55 -23.18
CA VAL A 178 -3.33 -19.80 -21.92
C VAL A 178 -4.67 -20.10 -21.20
N ARG A 179 -5.78 -20.08 -21.93
CA ARG A 179 -7.12 -20.40 -21.38
C ARG A 179 -7.14 -21.79 -20.75
N ARG A 180 -6.59 -22.78 -21.45
CA ARG A 180 -6.52 -24.17 -20.94
C ARG A 180 -5.62 -24.28 -19.72
N TYR A 181 -4.45 -23.62 -19.75
CA TYR A 181 -3.48 -23.69 -18.67
C TYR A 181 -3.98 -23.04 -17.38
N ILE A 182 -4.57 -21.88 -17.50
CA ILE A 182 -5.11 -21.09 -16.37
C ILE A 182 -6.49 -21.57 -15.92
N GLY A 183 -7.21 -22.32 -16.75
CA GLY A 183 -8.59 -22.74 -16.48
C GLY A 183 -9.60 -21.57 -16.55
N ASP A 184 -9.36 -20.59 -17.46
CA ASP A 184 -10.24 -19.43 -17.59
C ASP A 184 -10.46 -19.05 -19.07
N ASN A 185 -11.66 -19.36 -19.56
CA ASN A 185 -12.03 -19.13 -20.97
C ASN A 185 -12.22 -17.66 -21.32
N LYS A 186 -12.22 -16.75 -20.34
CA LYS A 186 -12.37 -15.30 -20.57
C LYS A 186 -11.06 -14.60 -20.88
N ILE A 187 -9.92 -15.25 -20.65
CA ILE A 187 -8.60 -14.66 -20.92
C ILE A 187 -8.41 -14.55 -22.43
N ASP A 188 -7.89 -13.40 -22.85
CA ASP A 188 -7.50 -13.13 -24.21
C ASP A 188 -6.04 -12.67 -24.26
N LEU A 189 -5.22 -13.28 -25.13
CA LEU A 189 -3.82 -12.95 -25.30
C LEU A 189 -3.61 -12.16 -26.59
N THR A 190 -2.91 -11.06 -26.48
CA THR A 190 -2.45 -10.26 -27.63
C THR A 190 -0.93 -10.15 -27.57
N TYR A 191 -0.26 -10.43 -28.66
CA TYR A 191 1.16 -10.18 -28.84
C TYR A 191 1.38 -8.97 -29.75
N ILE A 192 2.24 -8.02 -29.31
CA ILE A 192 2.58 -6.82 -30.08
C ILE A 192 4.09 -6.77 -30.25
N MET A 193 4.53 -6.82 -31.50
CA MET A 193 5.94 -6.71 -31.87
C MET A 193 6.33 -5.25 -32.09
N TYR A 194 7.46 -4.88 -31.52
CA TYR A 194 8.09 -3.57 -31.73
C TYR A 194 9.42 -3.71 -32.47
N PRO A 195 9.85 -2.70 -33.24
CA PRO A 195 11.07 -2.78 -34.05
C PRO A 195 12.36 -2.85 -33.21
N ASN A 196 12.32 -2.38 -31.96
CA ASN A 196 13.43 -2.42 -31.02
C ASN A 196 12.93 -2.22 -29.57
N GLU A 197 13.83 -2.43 -28.61
CA GLU A 197 13.54 -2.31 -27.19
C GLU A 197 13.09 -0.88 -26.78
N LEU A 198 13.69 0.17 -27.37
CA LEU A 198 13.30 1.55 -27.07
C LEU A 198 11.83 1.81 -27.42
N ALA A 199 11.40 1.43 -28.60
CA ALA A 199 10.01 1.57 -29.04
C ALA A 199 9.04 0.74 -28.17
N MET A 200 9.47 -0.45 -27.75
CA MET A 200 8.70 -1.29 -26.81
C MET A 200 8.52 -0.62 -25.45
N LEU A 201 9.58 -0.03 -24.89
CA LEU A 201 9.52 0.69 -23.62
C LEU A 201 8.69 1.97 -23.70
N GLU A 202 8.79 2.73 -24.80
CA GLU A 202 7.93 3.90 -25.04
C GLU A 202 6.45 3.51 -25.07
N ALA A 203 6.11 2.43 -25.76
CA ALA A 203 4.75 1.92 -25.81
C ALA A 203 4.28 1.41 -24.44
N PHE A 204 5.15 0.73 -23.68
CA PHE A 204 4.87 0.31 -22.32
C PHE A 204 4.45 1.49 -21.44
N PHE A 205 5.22 2.59 -21.41
CA PHE A 205 4.86 3.77 -20.62
C PHE A 205 3.57 4.44 -21.13
N MET A 206 3.30 4.45 -22.42
CA MET A 206 2.03 4.96 -22.95
C MET A 206 0.84 4.11 -22.49
N ILE A 207 0.95 2.78 -22.48
CA ILE A 207 -0.08 1.87 -21.98
C ILE A 207 -0.32 2.12 -20.47
N LEU A 208 0.76 2.31 -19.69
CA LEU A 208 0.65 2.65 -18.27
C LEU A 208 -0.13 3.95 -18.04
N ASN A 209 0.12 4.97 -18.85
CA ASN A 209 -0.60 6.24 -18.77
C ASN A 209 -2.11 6.06 -19.03
N GLN A 210 -2.45 5.36 -20.10
CA GLN A 210 -3.83 5.29 -20.59
C GLN A 210 -4.69 4.25 -19.86
N SER A 211 -4.09 3.11 -19.49
CA SER A 211 -4.85 1.92 -19.11
C SER A 211 -4.55 1.33 -17.73
N VAL A 212 -3.59 1.88 -17.00
CA VAL A 212 -3.13 1.30 -15.74
C VAL A 212 -3.14 2.33 -14.61
N ASP A 213 -3.76 2.00 -13.49
CA ASP A 213 -3.79 2.80 -12.27
C ASP A 213 -2.84 2.22 -11.21
N VAL A 214 -2.74 0.89 -11.17
CA VAL A 214 -1.86 0.13 -10.26
C VAL A 214 -1.05 -0.87 -11.07
N LEU A 215 0.28 -0.78 -10.98
CA LEU A 215 1.22 -1.72 -11.58
C LEU A 215 1.81 -2.62 -10.49
N THR A 216 1.81 -3.91 -10.72
CA THR A 216 2.31 -4.89 -9.75
C THR A 216 2.76 -6.17 -10.45
N GLY A 217 3.53 -6.98 -9.75
CA GLY A 217 3.99 -8.30 -10.15
C GLY A 217 4.58 -9.03 -8.95
N TRP A 218 5.17 -10.18 -9.18
CA TRP A 218 5.78 -10.99 -8.12
C TRP A 218 7.25 -10.66 -7.95
N ASN A 219 7.67 -10.16 -6.80
CA ASN A 219 9.00 -9.57 -6.55
C ASN A 219 9.30 -8.35 -7.45
N PHE A 220 8.26 -7.71 -7.90
CA PHE A 220 8.24 -6.76 -9.00
C PHE A 220 9.06 -5.49 -8.74
N THR A 221 8.93 -4.91 -7.54
CA THR A 221 9.54 -3.60 -7.30
C THR A 221 11.06 -3.65 -7.24
N CYS A 222 11.61 -4.74 -6.69
CA CYS A 222 13.04 -4.90 -6.48
C CYS A 222 13.75 -5.56 -7.66
N PHE A 223 13.02 -6.24 -8.55
CA PHE A 223 13.54 -6.85 -9.76
C PHE A 223 13.03 -6.12 -11.00
N ASP A 224 11.80 -6.38 -11.46
CA ASP A 224 11.29 -5.92 -12.74
C ASP A 224 11.27 -4.40 -12.88
N TRP A 225 10.65 -3.69 -11.92
CA TRP A 225 10.58 -2.23 -11.99
C TRP A 225 11.97 -1.59 -11.87
N TYR A 226 12.80 -2.11 -10.98
CA TYR A 226 14.16 -1.59 -10.79
C TYR A 226 15.03 -1.87 -12.02
N TYR A 227 14.81 -3.01 -12.68
CA TYR A 227 15.45 -3.33 -13.95
C TYR A 227 15.00 -2.37 -15.05
N ILE A 228 13.69 -2.20 -15.27
CA ILE A 228 13.15 -1.25 -16.24
C ILE A 228 13.71 0.15 -16.01
N TYR A 229 13.71 0.61 -14.77
CA TYR A 229 14.22 1.93 -14.38
C TYR A 229 15.68 2.14 -14.79
N ASN A 230 16.56 1.18 -14.48
CA ASN A 230 17.98 1.26 -14.81
C ASN A 230 18.21 1.01 -16.31
N ARG A 231 17.44 0.13 -16.93
CA ARG A 231 17.53 -0.14 -18.37
C ARG A 231 17.17 1.08 -19.22
N CYS A 232 16.15 1.82 -18.84
CA CYS A 232 15.81 3.09 -19.47
C CYS A 232 16.98 4.08 -19.43
N ALA A 233 17.74 4.15 -18.33
CA ALA A 233 18.91 5.03 -18.27
C ALA A 233 20.00 4.63 -19.28
N ARG A 234 20.21 3.32 -19.48
CA ARG A 234 21.19 2.81 -20.48
C ARG A 234 20.77 3.09 -21.91
N ILE A 235 19.50 2.83 -22.23
CA ILE A 235 18.97 3.00 -23.58
C ILE A 235 18.88 4.48 -23.97
N CYS A 236 18.43 5.33 -23.03
CA CYS A 236 18.30 6.77 -23.29
C CYS A 236 19.65 7.53 -23.20
N GLY A 237 20.70 6.92 -22.66
CA GLY A 237 22.03 7.51 -22.54
C GLY A 237 22.17 8.57 -21.46
N SER A 238 21.08 8.98 -20.80
CA SER A 238 21.13 9.93 -19.69
C SER A 238 19.99 9.72 -18.68
N THR A 239 20.22 10.14 -17.43
CA THR A 239 19.20 10.11 -16.38
C THR A 239 18.04 11.07 -16.65
N LYS A 240 18.30 12.20 -17.33
CA LYS A 240 17.29 13.18 -17.70
C LYS A 240 16.30 12.61 -18.72
N GLU A 241 16.80 11.93 -19.73
CA GLU A 241 15.96 11.31 -20.78
C GLU A 241 15.22 10.09 -20.25
N ARG A 242 15.85 9.30 -19.37
CA ARG A 242 15.16 8.26 -18.58
C ARG A 242 13.96 8.85 -17.83
N ASP A 243 14.18 9.93 -17.07
CA ASP A 243 13.12 10.54 -16.26
C ASP A 243 11.98 11.07 -17.15
N ALA A 244 12.32 11.66 -18.31
CA ALA A 244 11.35 12.09 -19.30
C ALA A 244 10.57 10.91 -19.91
N MET A 245 11.21 9.78 -20.18
CA MET A 245 10.55 8.56 -20.65
C MET A 245 9.58 8.03 -19.59
N ILE A 246 10.02 7.89 -18.34
CA ILE A 246 9.16 7.42 -17.24
C ILE A 246 7.98 8.37 -17.02
N ALA A 247 8.19 9.69 -17.15
CA ALA A 247 7.13 10.69 -17.03
C ALA A 247 6.01 10.54 -18.05
N ARG A 248 6.26 9.92 -19.22
CA ARG A 248 5.21 9.60 -20.21
C ARG A 248 4.15 8.64 -19.67
N GLY A 249 4.50 7.82 -18.67
CA GLY A 249 3.58 6.94 -17.96
C GLY A 249 2.64 7.66 -16.99
N SER A 250 2.75 8.99 -16.86
CA SER A 250 2.00 9.83 -15.93
C SER A 250 1.06 10.78 -16.66
N VAL A 251 -0.20 10.85 -16.22
CA VAL A 251 -1.15 11.89 -16.67
C VAL A 251 -0.68 13.29 -16.27
N MET A 252 0.11 13.39 -15.18
CA MET A 252 0.71 14.66 -14.74
C MET A 252 1.97 15.04 -15.52
N GLY A 253 2.53 14.15 -16.34
CA GLY A 253 3.81 14.36 -17.02
C GLY A 253 5.00 14.49 -16.05
N GLN A 254 4.90 13.91 -14.85
CA GLN A 254 5.88 14.02 -13.76
C GLN A 254 6.28 12.65 -13.22
N VAL A 255 7.45 12.62 -12.58
CA VAL A 255 7.92 11.46 -11.83
C VAL A 255 7.98 11.75 -10.34
N VAL A 256 7.81 10.72 -9.53
CA VAL A 256 7.93 10.79 -8.07
C VAL A 256 8.93 9.76 -7.57
N SER A 257 9.60 10.11 -6.48
CA SER A 257 10.57 9.24 -5.82
C SER A 257 9.89 8.03 -5.21
N MET A 258 10.49 6.86 -5.40
CA MET A 258 10.09 5.59 -4.83
C MET A 258 11.27 4.94 -4.09
N GLN A 259 11.09 4.66 -2.80
CA GLN A 259 12.05 3.89 -2.02
C GLN A 259 11.55 2.45 -1.89
N MET A 260 12.42 1.50 -2.14
CA MET A 260 12.17 0.08 -2.05
C MET A 260 13.16 -0.55 -1.09
N THR A 261 12.79 -1.66 -0.51
CA THR A 261 13.69 -2.45 0.34
C THR A 261 13.51 -3.90 -0.05
N ASP A 262 14.58 -4.56 -0.41
CA ASP A 262 14.54 -5.97 -0.74
C ASP A 262 14.39 -6.84 0.52
N ARG A 263 14.27 -8.15 0.33
CA ARG A 263 14.12 -9.11 1.43
C ARG A 263 15.37 -9.24 2.31
N SER A 264 16.53 -8.84 1.82
CA SER A 264 17.78 -8.78 2.59
C SER A 264 17.94 -7.50 3.39
N GLY A 265 17.01 -6.55 3.23
CA GLY A 265 17.02 -5.25 3.90
C GLY A 265 17.80 -4.16 3.14
N VAL A 266 18.28 -4.43 1.92
CA VAL A 266 18.97 -3.44 1.10
C VAL A 266 17.96 -2.42 0.58
N LYS A 267 18.26 -1.15 0.81
CA LYS A 267 17.44 -0.03 0.36
C LYS A 267 17.85 0.39 -1.04
N MET A 268 16.86 0.45 -1.91
CA MET A 268 16.99 0.90 -3.29
C MET A 268 16.12 2.13 -3.54
N HIS A 269 16.49 2.90 -4.54
CA HIS A 269 15.78 4.09 -4.95
C HIS A 269 15.53 4.06 -6.45
N ALA A 270 14.30 4.36 -6.84
CA ALA A 270 13.89 4.55 -8.23
C ALA A 270 12.93 5.73 -8.34
N LEU A 271 12.59 6.10 -9.56
CA LEU A 271 11.47 6.97 -9.85
C LEU A 271 10.32 6.15 -10.43
N ARG A 272 9.11 6.64 -10.28
CA ARG A 272 7.91 6.10 -10.93
C ARG A 272 7.08 7.24 -11.52
N PRO A 273 6.22 6.96 -12.51
CA PRO A 273 5.23 7.93 -12.98
C PRO A 273 4.38 8.44 -11.81
N ALA A 274 4.15 9.74 -11.72
CA ALA A 274 3.18 10.28 -10.77
C ALA A 274 1.78 9.76 -11.12
N GLN A 275 0.94 9.54 -10.11
CA GLN A 275 -0.42 8.98 -10.23
C GLN A 275 -0.48 7.50 -10.70
N LEU A 276 0.65 6.82 -10.91
CA LEU A 276 0.71 5.38 -11.08
C LEU A 276 1.19 4.76 -9.77
N LEU A 277 0.38 3.92 -9.14
CA LEU A 277 0.82 3.16 -7.97
C LEU A 277 1.64 1.96 -8.42
N ILE A 278 2.80 1.76 -7.80
CA ILE A 278 3.64 0.58 -8.04
C ILE A 278 3.84 -0.14 -6.73
N PHE A 279 3.48 -1.41 -6.69
CA PHE A 279 3.62 -2.28 -5.53
C PHE A 279 4.24 -3.60 -5.89
N ASP A 280 4.91 -4.19 -4.94
CA ASP A 280 5.24 -5.61 -4.97
C ASP A 280 4.05 -6.43 -4.48
N TYR A 281 3.58 -7.37 -5.29
CA TYR A 281 2.45 -8.19 -4.90
C TYR A 281 2.76 -9.08 -3.69
N ILE A 282 4.01 -9.56 -3.56
CA ILE A 282 4.43 -10.33 -2.38
C ILE A 282 4.21 -9.54 -1.11
N SER A 283 4.64 -8.26 -1.07
CA SER A 283 4.50 -7.40 0.11
C SER A 283 3.04 -7.17 0.50
N MET A 284 2.14 -7.10 -0.48
CA MET A 284 0.70 -7.04 -0.21
C MET A 284 0.12 -8.38 0.25
N PHE A 285 0.61 -9.48 -0.31
CA PHE A 285 0.19 -10.83 0.03
C PHE A 285 0.62 -11.22 1.45
N GLU A 286 1.84 -10.85 1.86
CA GLU A 286 2.40 -11.09 3.20
C GLU A 286 1.63 -10.39 4.33
N GLN A 287 0.77 -9.41 4.03
CA GLN A 287 -0.10 -8.81 5.05
C GLN A 287 -1.06 -9.86 5.66
N PHE A 288 -1.50 -10.83 4.87
CA PHE A 288 -2.44 -11.88 5.28
C PHE A 288 -2.16 -13.16 4.49
N PRO A 289 -1.04 -13.84 4.73
CA PRO A 289 -0.71 -15.08 4.03
C PRO A 289 -1.64 -16.21 4.48
N PRO A 290 -1.86 -17.22 3.64
CA PRO A 290 -2.45 -18.47 4.09
C PRO A 290 -1.52 -19.15 5.10
N THR A 291 -2.07 -20.01 5.94
CA THR A 291 -1.30 -20.91 6.79
C THR A 291 -0.64 -22.00 5.94
N ASN A 292 0.56 -22.44 6.34
CA ASN A 292 1.28 -23.57 5.74
C ASN A 292 1.85 -23.33 4.33
N LEU A 293 2.41 -22.16 4.05
CA LEU A 293 3.23 -21.94 2.87
C LEU A 293 4.64 -22.50 3.07
N ALA A 294 5.11 -23.33 2.16
CA ALA A 294 6.48 -23.83 2.15
C ALA A 294 7.49 -22.75 1.74
N SER A 295 7.11 -21.88 0.81
CA SER A 295 7.91 -20.74 0.37
C SER A 295 7.03 -19.64 -0.23
N TYR A 296 7.61 -18.45 -0.42
CA TYR A 296 6.97 -17.32 -1.14
C TYR A 296 7.38 -17.26 -2.62
N SER A 297 7.89 -18.35 -3.21
CA SER A 297 8.09 -18.41 -4.66
C SER A 297 6.75 -18.36 -5.39
N LEU A 298 6.71 -17.75 -6.58
CA LEU A 298 5.49 -17.67 -7.39
C LEU A 298 4.92 -19.06 -7.69
N ASP A 299 5.78 -20.04 -7.93
CA ASP A 299 5.39 -21.43 -8.18
C ASP A 299 4.63 -22.03 -6.99
N ASN A 300 5.22 -21.96 -5.78
CA ASN A 300 4.61 -22.52 -4.58
C ASN A 300 3.32 -21.81 -4.17
N VAL A 301 3.29 -20.47 -4.25
CA VAL A 301 2.09 -19.70 -3.91
C VAL A 301 1.01 -19.85 -4.98
N GLY A 302 1.38 -19.91 -6.25
CA GLY A 302 0.51 -20.18 -7.38
C GLY A 302 -0.18 -21.55 -7.22
N GLU A 303 0.57 -22.59 -6.91
CA GLU A 303 0.03 -23.93 -6.67
C GLU A 303 -0.89 -23.94 -5.44
N THR A 304 -0.40 -23.44 -4.29
CA THR A 304 -1.14 -23.51 -3.02
C THR A 304 -2.43 -22.67 -3.03
N VAL A 305 -2.40 -21.48 -3.63
CA VAL A 305 -3.52 -20.53 -3.58
C VAL A 305 -4.40 -20.63 -4.81
N ALA A 306 -3.81 -20.73 -6.00
CA ALA A 306 -4.54 -20.71 -7.27
C ALA A 306 -4.71 -22.09 -7.92
N GLY A 307 -3.94 -23.10 -7.48
CA GLY A 307 -3.91 -24.42 -8.09
C GLY A 307 -3.15 -24.44 -9.42
N ILE A 308 -2.27 -23.47 -9.64
CA ILE A 308 -1.56 -23.28 -10.92
C ILE A 308 -0.06 -23.18 -10.63
N LYS A 309 0.73 -24.02 -11.28
CA LYS A 309 2.22 -23.98 -11.26
C LYS A 309 2.77 -23.07 -12.34
N LYS A 310 4.04 -22.71 -12.24
CA LYS A 310 4.78 -22.13 -13.37
C LYS A 310 4.92 -23.14 -14.50
N VAL A 311 5.04 -22.64 -15.72
CA VAL A 311 5.26 -23.49 -16.89
C VAL A 311 6.63 -24.18 -16.79
N ALA A 312 6.62 -25.49 -16.86
CA ALA A 312 7.87 -26.25 -16.98
C ALA A 312 8.37 -26.20 -18.43
N TYR A 313 9.67 -26.08 -18.61
CA TYR A 313 10.35 -26.13 -19.88
C TYR A 313 11.65 -26.93 -19.77
N ASN A 314 12.13 -27.46 -20.91
CA ASN A 314 13.38 -28.22 -20.99
C ASN A 314 14.54 -27.28 -21.31
N GLY A 315 15.69 -27.49 -20.69
CA GLY A 315 16.89 -26.68 -20.89
C GLY A 315 16.85 -25.36 -20.11
N THR A 316 17.44 -24.33 -20.68
CA THR A 316 17.50 -22.98 -20.09
C THR A 316 16.44 -22.07 -20.69
N LEU A 317 16.15 -20.95 -20.03
CA LEU A 317 15.27 -19.92 -20.58
C LEU A 317 15.83 -19.33 -21.89
N LYS A 318 17.17 -19.29 -22.05
CA LYS A 318 17.85 -18.92 -23.29
C LYS A 318 17.56 -19.93 -24.43
N ASP A 319 17.55 -21.22 -24.10
CA ASP A 319 17.18 -22.25 -25.09
C ASP A 319 15.72 -22.07 -25.53
N LEU A 320 14.82 -21.78 -24.59
CA LEU A 320 13.42 -21.52 -24.91
C LEU A 320 13.27 -20.29 -25.80
N TYR A 321 13.96 -19.19 -25.48
CA TYR A 321 13.96 -17.97 -26.30
C TYR A 321 14.46 -18.20 -27.72
N ASN A 322 15.53 -18.98 -27.88
CA ASN A 322 16.17 -19.20 -29.17
C ASN A 322 15.41 -20.23 -30.03
N ASN A 323 14.93 -21.31 -29.42
CA ASN A 323 14.45 -22.50 -30.14
C ASN A 323 12.91 -22.58 -30.20
N ASP A 324 12.18 -22.01 -29.21
CA ASP A 324 10.73 -22.01 -29.16
C ASP A 324 10.21 -20.69 -28.58
N TYR A 325 10.32 -19.64 -29.39
CA TYR A 325 9.91 -18.29 -29.00
C TYR A 325 8.41 -18.18 -28.65
N ASN A 326 7.55 -18.96 -29.31
CA ASN A 326 6.13 -18.98 -29.01
C ASN A 326 5.86 -19.51 -27.58
N SER A 327 6.58 -20.54 -27.16
CA SER A 327 6.51 -21.03 -25.77
C SER A 327 7.17 -20.09 -24.78
N TYR A 328 8.17 -19.31 -25.18
CA TYR A 328 8.77 -18.25 -24.36
C TYR A 328 7.76 -17.13 -24.08
N VAL A 329 7.03 -16.66 -25.10
CA VAL A 329 5.94 -15.68 -24.96
C VAL A 329 4.82 -16.24 -24.07
N PHE A 330 4.48 -17.51 -24.25
CA PHE A 330 3.50 -18.19 -23.41
C PHE A 330 3.96 -18.26 -21.93
N TYR A 331 5.23 -18.58 -21.67
CA TYR A 331 5.81 -18.63 -20.33
C TYR A 331 5.66 -17.28 -19.61
N ASN A 332 6.13 -16.19 -20.25
CA ASN A 332 6.03 -14.83 -19.68
C ASN A 332 4.55 -14.41 -19.43
N ALA A 333 3.64 -14.76 -20.34
CA ALA A 333 2.21 -14.49 -20.17
C ALA A 333 1.62 -15.24 -18.96
N ILE A 334 2.04 -16.48 -18.72
CA ILE A 334 1.52 -17.28 -17.60
C ILE A 334 1.96 -16.72 -16.26
N ASP A 335 3.19 -16.19 -16.12
CA ASP A 335 3.68 -15.65 -14.86
C ASP A 335 2.81 -14.48 -14.39
N SER A 336 2.46 -13.54 -15.27
CA SER A 336 1.54 -12.45 -14.93
C SER A 336 0.09 -12.94 -14.67
N CYS A 337 -0.37 -13.97 -15.37
CA CYS A 337 -1.68 -14.59 -15.15
C CYS A 337 -1.78 -15.28 -13.78
N ILE A 338 -0.72 -15.96 -13.32
CA ILE A 338 -0.69 -16.60 -12.00
C ILE A 338 -0.86 -15.56 -10.91
N VAL A 339 -0.13 -14.42 -10.97
CA VAL A 339 -0.25 -13.35 -9.98
C VAL A 339 -1.68 -12.80 -9.94
N LYS A 340 -2.30 -12.62 -11.11
CA LYS A 340 -3.72 -12.22 -11.18
C LYS A 340 -4.63 -13.25 -10.52
N LYS A 341 -4.45 -14.54 -10.77
CA LYS A 341 -5.29 -15.59 -10.16
C LYS A 341 -5.12 -15.67 -8.64
N ILE A 342 -3.89 -15.45 -8.13
CA ILE A 342 -3.67 -15.29 -6.69
C ILE A 342 -4.45 -14.08 -6.18
N HIS A 343 -4.42 -12.96 -6.91
CA HIS A 343 -5.17 -11.75 -6.55
C HIS A 343 -6.68 -12.00 -6.57
N ASP A 344 -7.21 -12.68 -7.57
CA ASP A 344 -8.65 -12.95 -7.68
C ASP A 344 -9.17 -13.72 -6.46
N LYS A 345 -8.36 -14.64 -5.93
CA LYS A 345 -8.71 -15.42 -4.73
C LYS A 345 -8.45 -14.68 -3.41
N ARG A 346 -7.40 -13.88 -3.32
CA ARG A 346 -6.97 -13.25 -2.06
C ARG A 346 -7.36 -11.79 -1.92
N LYS A 347 -7.53 -11.07 -3.03
CA LYS A 347 -7.86 -9.63 -3.07
C LYS A 347 -6.91 -8.73 -2.24
N SER A 348 -5.66 -9.18 -2.04
CA SER A 348 -4.69 -8.53 -1.13
C SER A 348 -4.44 -7.09 -1.52
N MET A 349 -4.29 -6.78 -2.82
CA MET A 349 -4.11 -5.41 -3.31
C MET A 349 -5.32 -4.54 -3.02
N THR A 350 -6.52 -5.03 -3.33
CA THR A 350 -7.78 -4.34 -3.06
C THR A 350 -7.94 -4.02 -1.59
N PHE A 351 -7.64 -4.99 -0.72
CA PHE A 351 -7.69 -4.80 0.72
C PHE A 351 -6.69 -3.73 1.19
N GLY A 352 -5.44 -3.78 0.70
CA GLY A 352 -4.43 -2.78 1.02
C GLY A 352 -4.86 -1.37 0.63
N ILE A 353 -5.31 -1.18 -0.60
CA ILE A 353 -5.70 0.13 -1.13
C ILE A 353 -6.93 0.70 -0.39
N ARG A 354 -7.91 -0.15 -0.02
CA ARG A 354 -9.07 0.29 0.79
C ARG A 354 -8.66 0.89 2.14
N GLN A 355 -7.55 0.47 2.73
CA GLN A 355 -7.05 1.08 3.97
C GLN A 355 -6.65 2.54 3.77
N ALA A 356 -6.11 2.91 2.60
CA ALA A 356 -5.80 4.31 2.29
C ALA A 356 -7.07 5.18 2.20
N VAL A 357 -8.16 4.63 1.65
CA VAL A 357 -9.46 5.33 1.62
C VAL A 357 -9.97 5.60 3.03
N VAL A 358 -9.92 4.60 3.91
CA VAL A 358 -10.31 4.74 5.33
C VAL A 358 -9.43 5.78 6.04
N ALA A 359 -8.12 5.75 5.79
CA ALA A 359 -7.17 6.70 6.38
C ALA A 359 -7.14 8.08 5.67
N ARG A 360 -7.91 8.27 4.62
CA ARG A 360 -8.01 9.50 3.81
C ARG A 360 -6.64 9.98 3.31
N CYS A 361 -5.82 9.05 2.84
CA CYS A 361 -4.46 9.33 2.41
C CYS A 361 -4.14 8.73 1.04
N THR A 362 -2.91 8.99 0.56
CA THR A 362 -2.43 8.39 -0.69
C THR A 362 -2.26 6.89 -0.55
N ALA A 363 -2.69 6.15 -1.56
CA ALA A 363 -2.54 4.70 -1.59
C ALA A 363 -1.06 4.25 -1.68
N ALA A 364 -0.16 5.10 -2.15
CA ALA A 364 1.27 4.77 -2.30
C ALA A 364 1.99 4.34 -1.00
N LYS A 365 1.41 4.63 0.18
CA LYS A 365 2.01 4.30 1.49
C LYS A 365 1.19 3.32 2.33
N VAL A 366 0.30 2.55 1.73
CA VAL A 366 -0.60 1.62 2.45
C VAL A 366 0.10 0.51 3.24
N LEU A 367 1.33 0.15 2.85
CA LEU A 367 2.13 -0.84 3.57
C LEU A 367 2.62 -0.31 4.92
N SER A 368 2.72 1.01 5.10
CA SER A 368 3.13 1.64 6.37
C SER A 368 1.93 1.80 7.31
N LYS A 369 1.75 0.87 8.24
CA LYS A 369 0.65 0.92 9.23
C LYS A 369 0.75 2.14 10.15
N THR A 370 1.97 2.54 10.49
CA THR A 370 2.22 3.76 11.28
C THR A 370 1.73 5.00 10.52
N PHE A 371 2.03 5.08 9.23
CA PHE A 371 1.56 6.19 8.40
C PHE A 371 0.02 6.25 8.33
N LEU A 372 -0.64 5.11 8.14
CA LEU A 372 -2.11 5.06 8.15
C LEU A 372 -2.70 5.53 9.49
N ALA A 373 -2.12 5.08 10.60
CA ALA A 373 -2.54 5.49 11.93
C ALA A 373 -2.33 7.01 12.16
N GLU A 374 -1.17 7.54 11.73
CA GLU A 374 -0.90 8.97 11.79
C GLU A 374 -1.93 9.79 10.98
N ARG A 375 -2.33 9.32 9.80
CA ARG A 375 -3.34 10.01 8.98
C ARG A 375 -4.72 9.99 9.63
N LEU A 376 -5.13 8.87 10.21
CA LEU A 376 -6.37 8.80 10.98
C LEU A 376 -6.36 9.77 12.15
N MET A 377 -5.28 9.80 12.92
CA MET A 377 -5.10 10.75 14.01
C MET A 377 -5.14 12.20 13.52
N ALA A 378 -4.38 12.51 12.46
CA ALA A 378 -4.32 13.86 11.91
C ALA A 378 -5.69 14.34 11.43
N TRP A 379 -6.51 13.46 10.86
CA TRP A 379 -7.88 13.77 10.46
C TRP A 379 -8.76 14.13 11.67
N GLU A 380 -8.66 13.38 12.76
CA GLU A 380 -9.45 13.66 13.97
C GLU A 380 -9.01 14.98 14.64
N PHE A 381 -7.71 15.22 14.78
CA PHE A 381 -7.19 16.49 15.31
C PHE A 381 -7.63 17.70 14.48
N ARG A 382 -7.70 17.55 13.16
CA ARG A 382 -8.15 18.61 12.26
C ARG A 382 -9.59 19.05 12.53
N LYS A 383 -10.49 18.15 12.92
CA LYS A 383 -11.88 18.50 13.27
C LYS A 383 -11.97 19.54 14.41
N GLU A 384 -10.97 19.56 15.27
CA GLU A 384 -10.83 20.55 16.35
C GLU A 384 -9.89 21.72 15.99
N ASN A 385 -9.60 21.92 14.71
CA ASN A 385 -8.63 22.89 14.21
C ASN A 385 -7.21 22.74 14.79
N LYS A 386 -6.82 21.50 15.14
CA LYS A 386 -5.53 21.15 15.69
C LYS A 386 -4.71 20.34 14.68
N ARG A 387 -3.40 20.27 14.86
CA ARG A 387 -2.49 19.52 13.99
C ARG A 387 -1.55 18.65 14.82
N LEU A 388 -1.17 17.50 14.29
CA LEU A 388 -0.09 16.70 14.85
C LEU A 388 1.25 17.33 14.51
N ALA A 389 2.09 17.59 15.51
CA ALA A 389 3.45 18.02 15.28
C ALA A 389 4.29 16.87 14.69
N GLY A 390 5.05 17.15 13.63
CA GLY A 390 6.01 16.19 13.07
C GLY A 390 7.22 16.03 13.98
N LEU A 391 7.60 14.79 14.30
CA LEU A 391 8.87 14.52 14.98
C LEU A 391 10.04 14.82 14.04
N LYS A 392 11.02 15.61 14.51
CA LYS A 392 12.28 15.81 13.78
C LYS A 392 13.04 14.48 13.66
N ARG A 393 13.66 14.25 12.51
CA ARG A 393 14.51 13.05 12.29
C ARG A 393 15.70 12.94 13.27
N SER A 394 16.23 14.07 13.75
CA SER A 394 17.29 14.13 14.75
C SER A 394 16.88 13.54 16.09
N ASP A 395 15.62 13.73 16.49
CA ASP A 395 15.11 13.26 17.78
C ASP A 395 14.95 11.73 17.83
N ARG A 396 14.95 11.10 16.63
CA ARG A 396 14.91 9.62 16.51
C ARG A 396 16.29 8.96 16.69
N ARG A 397 17.40 9.69 16.49
CA ARG A 397 18.76 9.12 16.56
C ARG A 397 19.38 9.15 17.96
N GLU A 398 18.92 10.02 18.84
CA GLU A 398 19.48 10.15 20.19
C GLU A 398 18.93 9.17 21.24
N LYS A 399 17.93 8.36 20.87
CA LYS A 399 17.32 7.42 21.80
C LYS A 399 17.13 6.06 21.14
N ASP A 400 18.19 5.30 21.03
CA ASP A 400 18.12 3.83 21.15
C ASP A 400 17.73 3.48 22.61
N VAL A 401 16.60 4.00 23.07
CA VAL A 401 15.95 3.47 24.26
C VAL A 401 15.38 2.14 23.81
N GLN A 402 16.11 1.08 24.05
CA GLN A 402 15.56 -0.26 23.99
C GLN A 402 14.38 -0.29 24.96
N TYR A 403 13.18 -0.33 24.42
CA TYR A 403 12.00 -0.65 25.23
C TYR A 403 12.13 -2.12 25.64
N GLU A 404 12.03 -2.36 26.95
CA GLU A 404 11.92 -3.71 27.46
C GLU A 404 10.72 -4.40 26.79
N GLY A 405 10.96 -5.54 26.15
CA GLY A 405 9.94 -6.32 25.46
C GLY A 405 8.91 -6.91 26.43
N ALA A 406 7.91 -7.59 25.90
CA ALA A 406 6.97 -8.32 26.72
C ALA A 406 7.71 -9.44 27.51
N TYR A 407 7.33 -9.63 28.77
CA TYR A 407 7.83 -10.75 29.56
C TYR A 407 7.34 -12.07 28.96
N VAL A 408 8.27 -12.92 28.58
CA VAL A 408 8.00 -14.28 28.11
C VAL A 408 8.61 -15.22 29.14
N LYS A 409 7.76 -15.95 29.87
CA LYS A 409 8.22 -16.94 30.83
C LYS A 409 8.70 -18.19 30.11
N ASP A 410 9.83 -18.74 30.54
CA ASP A 410 10.32 -20.01 30.03
C ASP A 410 9.30 -21.13 30.29
N PRO A 411 9.09 -22.04 29.32
CA PRO A 411 8.18 -23.15 29.49
C PRO A 411 8.70 -24.12 30.58
N VAL A 412 7.78 -24.61 31.38
CA VAL A 412 8.10 -25.72 32.31
C VAL A 412 8.05 -27.02 31.49
N VAL A 413 9.21 -27.59 31.22
CA VAL A 413 9.33 -28.83 30.44
C VAL A 413 8.80 -30.01 31.27
N GLY A 414 7.92 -30.81 30.69
CA GLY A 414 7.37 -31.99 31.33
C GLY A 414 5.95 -32.34 30.86
N PHE A 415 5.43 -33.40 31.43
CA PHE A 415 4.03 -33.81 31.16
C PHE A 415 3.10 -33.13 32.16
N HIS A 416 2.10 -32.40 31.64
CA HIS A 416 1.11 -31.68 32.42
C HIS A 416 -0.28 -32.30 32.21
N LYS A 417 -0.93 -32.73 33.34
CA LYS A 417 -2.26 -33.38 33.27
C LYS A 417 -3.38 -32.42 32.89
N VAL A 418 -3.24 -31.14 33.27
CA VAL A 418 -4.26 -30.11 32.98
C VAL A 418 -3.55 -28.83 32.56
N ILE A 419 -3.94 -28.29 31.42
CA ILE A 419 -3.43 -27.01 30.91
C ILE A 419 -4.64 -26.11 30.64
N SER A 420 -4.61 -24.88 31.19
CA SER A 420 -5.55 -23.81 30.83
C SER A 420 -4.86 -22.77 29.96
N CYS A 421 -5.43 -22.50 28.80
CA CYS A 421 -4.98 -21.48 27.89
C CYS A 421 -5.92 -20.27 27.97
N ASN A 422 -5.40 -19.12 28.42
CA ASN A 422 -6.16 -17.88 28.53
C ASN A 422 -5.54 -16.83 27.62
N ASP A 423 -6.34 -16.21 26.79
CA ASP A 423 -5.92 -15.11 25.89
C ASP A 423 -6.73 -13.84 26.17
N PHE A 424 -6.04 -12.70 26.15
CA PHE A 424 -6.69 -11.40 26.24
C PHE A 424 -7.20 -10.95 24.88
N ALA A 425 -8.51 -10.88 24.72
CA ALA A 425 -9.11 -10.40 23.48
C ALA A 425 -8.60 -8.99 23.12
N SER A 426 -7.82 -8.89 22.04
CA SER A 426 -7.30 -7.61 21.53
C SER A 426 -6.56 -6.78 22.60
N LEU A 427 -5.57 -7.36 23.26
CA LEU A 427 -4.86 -6.77 24.42
C LEU A 427 -4.42 -5.32 24.19
N TYR A 428 -3.64 -5.03 23.12
CA TYR A 428 -3.14 -3.68 22.84
C TYR A 428 -4.27 -2.65 22.60
N PRO A 429 -5.25 -2.89 21.71
CA PRO A 429 -6.38 -1.99 21.55
C PRO A 429 -7.15 -1.71 22.84
N ASN A 430 -7.38 -2.73 23.66
CA ASN A 430 -8.09 -2.57 24.91
C ASN A 430 -7.26 -1.82 25.97
N THR A 431 -5.93 -2.00 25.98
CA THR A 431 -5.03 -1.21 26.83
C THR A 431 -5.06 0.28 26.44
N VAL A 432 -4.97 0.59 25.15
CA VAL A 432 -5.07 1.98 24.66
C VAL A 432 -6.41 2.60 25.07
N ARG A 433 -7.51 1.87 24.89
CA ARG A 433 -8.86 2.34 25.26
C ARG A 433 -9.05 2.47 26.78
N GLY A 434 -8.55 1.50 27.54
CA GLY A 434 -8.70 1.45 29.00
C GLY A 434 -7.94 2.56 29.71
N TYR A 435 -6.72 2.80 29.30
CA TYR A 435 -5.89 3.87 29.85
C TYR A 435 -6.04 5.21 29.13
N ASN A 436 -6.84 5.29 28.09
CA ASN A 436 -7.05 6.50 27.30
C ASN A 436 -5.72 7.06 26.76
N ILE A 437 -4.87 6.18 26.20
CA ILE A 437 -3.54 6.54 25.72
C ILE A 437 -3.66 7.40 24.45
N GLY A 438 -3.10 8.60 24.50
CA GLY A 438 -3.09 9.53 23.38
C GLY A 438 -2.14 10.70 23.65
N PRO A 439 -1.62 11.38 22.60
CA PRO A 439 -0.72 12.52 22.78
C PRO A 439 -1.38 13.69 23.52
N GLU A 440 -2.69 13.87 23.36
CA GLU A 440 -3.46 14.93 24.01
C GLU A 440 -3.95 14.57 25.42
N THR A 441 -3.89 13.31 25.78
CA THR A 441 -4.37 12.81 27.08
C THR A 441 -3.28 12.60 28.10
N ILE A 442 -2.02 12.40 27.64
CA ILE A 442 -0.86 12.22 28.52
C ILE A 442 -0.58 13.53 29.27
N ILE A 443 -0.39 13.43 30.60
CA ILE A 443 -0.06 14.56 31.47
C ILE A 443 1.41 14.50 31.87
N GLY A 444 1.92 13.31 32.14
CA GLY A 444 3.30 13.10 32.55
C GLY A 444 3.50 11.87 33.41
N LYS A 445 4.67 11.77 34.00
CA LYS A 445 5.05 10.67 34.89
C LYS A 445 5.04 11.13 36.32
N ILE A 446 4.45 10.33 37.19
CA ILE A 446 4.31 10.59 38.64
C ILE A 446 5.26 9.67 39.39
N ASP A 447 5.88 10.19 40.45
CA ASP A 447 6.66 9.37 41.35
C ASP A 447 5.72 8.43 42.12
N MET A 448 5.88 7.14 41.94
CA MET A 448 5.06 6.12 42.57
C MET A 448 5.42 5.87 44.05
N ASN A 449 6.54 6.41 44.52
CA ASN A 449 6.94 6.33 45.95
C ASN A 449 6.18 7.34 46.82
N ASP A 450 5.58 8.38 46.25
CA ASP A 450 4.69 9.31 46.96
C ASP A 450 3.30 8.69 47.14
N ALA A 451 3.14 7.88 48.14
CA ALA A 451 1.92 7.13 48.43
C ALA A 451 0.69 8.04 48.62
N LYS A 452 0.84 9.24 49.20
CA LYS A 452 -0.27 10.18 49.40
C LYS A 452 -0.75 10.74 48.06
N ARG A 453 0.17 11.18 47.22
CA ARG A 453 -0.13 11.71 45.89
C ARG A 453 -0.71 10.62 45.00
N VAL A 454 -0.16 9.43 45.01
CA VAL A 454 -0.67 8.26 44.25
C VAL A 454 -2.11 7.93 44.66
N ALA A 455 -2.41 7.88 45.98
CA ALA A 455 -3.75 7.62 46.50
C ALA A 455 -4.74 8.72 46.06
N ALA A 456 -4.35 9.99 46.16
CA ALA A 456 -5.18 11.12 45.75
C ALA A 456 -5.47 11.07 44.24
N LEU A 457 -4.48 10.77 43.38
CA LEU A 457 -4.66 10.67 41.94
C LEU A 457 -5.52 9.47 41.52
N ARG A 458 -5.39 8.32 42.22
CA ARG A 458 -6.25 7.15 41.98
C ARG A 458 -7.70 7.39 42.37
N ALA A 459 -7.96 8.20 43.38
CA ALA A 459 -9.30 8.59 43.81
C ALA A 459 -9.91 9.69 42.90
N ASN A 460 -9.10 10.40 42.13
CA ASN A 460 -9.57 11.48 41.26
C ASN A 460 -10.28 10.90 40.04
N LYS A 461 -11.47 11.44 39.74
CA LYS A 461 -12.33 11.00 38.64
C LYS A 461 -11.88 11.51 37.26
N ASP A 462 -11.00 12.50 37.23
CA ASP A 462 -10.57 13.17 35.99
C ASP A 462 -9.30 12.54 35.39
N TYR A 463 -8.65 11.65 36.13
CA TYR A 463 -7.37 11.08 35.75
C TYR A 463 -7.37 9.56 35.77
N ILE A 464 -6.46 8.99 34.99
CA ILE A 464 -6.14 7.56 34.97
C ILE A 464 -4.64 7.45 35.25
N LEU A 465 -4.27 6.89 36.37
CA LEU A 465 -2.89 6.61 36.75
C LEU A 465 -2.56 5.14 36.46
N THR A 466 -1.57 4.91 35.59
CA THR A 466 -1.07 3.57 35.29
C THR A 466 -0.18 3.03 36.39
N HIS A 467 0.06 1.72 36.38
CA HIS A 467 0.92 1.08 37.38
C HIS A 467 2.40 1.53 37.30
N ASN A 468 2.87 1.98 36.13
CA ASN A 468 4.21 2.52 35.93
C ASN A 468 4.33 4.04 36.17
N GLY A 469 3.30 4.65 36.75
CA GLY A 469 3.28 6.06 37.12
C GLY A 469 2.91 7.04 36.01
N THR A 470 2.52 6.58 34.81
CA THR A 470 2.06 7.50 33.77
C THR A 470 0.63 7.93 34.04
N LEU A 471 0.39 9.25 34.00
CA LEU A 471 -0.90 9.87 34.25
C LEU A 471 -1.53 10.33 32.94
N PHE A 472 -2.79 9.94 32.71
CA PHE A 472 -3.60 10.34 31.57
C PHE A 472 -4.87 11.07 32.02
N ARG A 473 -5.38 11.95 31.18
CA ARG A 473 -6.72 12.55 31.33
C ARG A 473 -7.79 11.49 31.06
N LYS A 474 -8.90 11.55 31.79
CA LYS A 474 -10.02 10.62 31.59
C LYS A 474 -10.96 11.06 30.46
N LYS A 475 -10.98 12.36 30.11
CA LYS A 475 -11.72 12.85 28.93
C LYS A 475 -11.22 12.10 27.69
N ASP A 476 -12.13 11.50 26.95
CA ASP A 476 -11.81 10.63 25.83
C ASP A 476 -10.92 11.31 24.79
N GLY A 477 -9.78 10.68 24.48
CA GLY A 477 -8.84 11.13 23.47
C GLY A 477 -9.18 10.57 22.09
N HIS A 478 -8.61 11.21 21.06
CA HIS A 478 -8.85 10.84 19.66
C HIS A 478 -8.45 9.41 19.36
N LEU A 479 -7.28 8.96 19.85
CA LEU A 479 -6.81 7.58 19.62
C LEU A 479 -7.78 6.56 20.22
N LYS A 480 -8.28 6.81 21.44
CA LYS A 480 -9.30 5.96 22.07
C LYS A 480 -10.58 5.91 21.21
N ASN A 481 -11.03 7.04 20.68
CA ASN A 481 -12.22 7.11 19.84
C ASN A 481 -12.04 6.33 18.54
N ILE A 482 -10.93 6.54 17.83
CA ILE A 482 -10.57 5.80 16.61
C ILE A 482 -10.53 4.29 16.88
N MET A 483 -9.83 3.87 17.96
CA MET A 483 -9.72 2.46 18.31
C MET A 483 -11.07 1.86 18.69
N THR A 484 -11.95 2.61 19.32
CA THR A 484 -13.30 2.16 19.69
C THR A 484 -14.17 1.97 18.45
N GLU A 485 -14.13 2.90 17.52
CA GLU A 485 -14.86 2.83 16.24
C GLU A 485 -14.38 1.63 15.40
N LEU A 486 -13.07 1.50 15.21
CA LEU A 486 -12.48 0.38 14.46
C LEU A 486 -12.79 -0.98 15.11
N PHE A 487 -12.73 -1.06 16.43
CA PHE A 487 -13.06 -2.29 17.16
C PHE A 487 -14.53 -2.67 17.02
N SER A 488 -15.44 -1.72 17.16
CA SER A 488 -16.89 -1.93 17.01
C SER A 488 -17.23 -2.35 15.59
N SER A 489 -16.68 -1.66 14.60
CA SER A 489 -16.84 -2.00 13.18
C SER A 489 -16.31 -3.40 12.86
N ARG A 490 -15.11 -3.75 13.38
CA ARG A 490 -14.54 -5.10 13.23
C ARG A 490 -15.43 -6.16 13.84
N LYS A 491 -15.96 -5.93 15.05
CA LYS A 491 -16.85 -6.89 15.74
C LYS A 491 -18.12 -7.12 14.95
N ALA A 492 -18.74 -6.07 14.43
CA ALA A 492 -19.95 -6.16 13.60
C ALA A 492 -19.67 -6.95 12.31
N LYS A 493 -18.62 -6.59 11.57
CA LYS A 493 -18.25 -7.29 10.33
C LYS A 493 -17.84 -8.74 10.55
N LYS A 494 -17.15 -9.04 11.68
CA LYS A 494 -16.82 -10.43 12.03
C LYS A 494 -18.08 -11.27 12.26
N LYS A 495 -19.12 -10.71 12.92
CA LYS A 495 -20.38 -11.40 13.14
C LYS A 495 -21.05 -11.76 11.82
N VAL A 496 -21.11 -10.80 10.87
CA VAL A 496 -21.67 -11.06 9.53
C VAL A 496 -20.85 -12.10 8.78
N ALA A 497 -19.51 -11.98 8.79
CA ALA A 497 -18.65 -12.94 8.10
C ALA A 497 -18.81 -14.37 8.65
N LEU A 498 -18.97 -14.54 9.96
CA LEU A 498 -19.22 -15.87 10.56
C LEU A 498 -20.56 -16.43 10.14
N ALA A 499 -21.62 -15.61 10.16
CA ALA A 499 -22.95 -16.05 9.69
C ALA A 499 -22.92 -16.48 8.21
N ASN A 500 -22.22 -15.72 7.36
CA ASN A 500 -22.04 -16.07 5.94
C ASN A 500 -21.25 -17.37 5.76
N MET A 501 -20.22 -17.61 6.60
CA MET A 501 -19.47 -18.87 6.56
C MET A 501 -20.33 -20.06 7.00
N GLU A 502 -21.08 -19.92 8.08
CA GLU A 502 -22.00 -20.96 8.58
C GLU A 502 -23.05 -21.31 7.51
N PHE A 503 -23.61 -20.28 6.85
CA PHE A 503 -24.53 -20.46 5.74
C PHE A 503 -23.87 -21.18 4.55
N ALA A 504 -22.66 -20.79 4.15
CA ALA A 504 -21.95 -21.42 3.04
C ALA A 504 -21.61 -22.90 3.34
N TYR A 505 -21.25 -23.21 4.58
CA TYR A 505 -21.04 -24.61 5.00
C TYR A 505 -22.36 -25.41 4.97
N ALA A 506 -23.46 -24.84 5.46
CA ALA A 506 -24.74 -25.51 5.42
C ALA A 506 -25.22 -25.79 3.99
N VAL A 507 -25.03 -24.84 3.05
CA VAL A 507 -25.32 -25.08 1.61
C VAL A 507 -24.42 -26.18 1.05
N LYS A 508 -23.14 -26.16 1.40
CA LYS A 508 -22.22 -27.21 0.95
C LYS A 508 -22.61 -28.59 1.48
N ASP A 509 -22.95 -28.69 2.75
CA ASP A 509 -23.36 -29.94 3.36
C ASP A 509 -24.63 -30.52 2.69
N LEU A 510 -25.58 -29.66 2.29
CA LEU A 510 -26.76 -30.07 1.50
C LEU A 510 -26.39 -30.62 0.13
N LEU A 511 -25.45 -29.93 -0.57
CA LEU A 511 -24.97 -30.36 -1.88
C LEU A 511 -24.17 -31.68 -1.80
N ASP A 512 -23.33 -31.81 -0.77
CA ASP A 512 -22.51 -33.02 -0.54
C ASP A 512 -23.40 -34.22 -0.12
N ALA A 513 -24.63 -33.97 0.41
CA ALA A 513 -25.63 -34.98 0.76
C ALA A 513 -26.57 -35.33 -0.39
N ASP A 514 -26.29 -34.85 -1.62
CA ASP A 514 -27.17 -35.05 -2.80
C ASP A 514 -28.64 -34.61 -2.55
N ALA A 515 -28.81 -33.52 -1.77
CA ALA A 515 -30.12 -32.93 -1.52
C ALA A 515 -30.79 -32.52 -2.83
N SER A 516 -32.11 -32.68 -2.91
CA SER A 516 -32.89 -32.31 -4.09
C SER A 516 -32.85 -30.80 -4.33
N ASP A 517 -33.03 -30.36 -5.58
CA ASP A 517 -33.12 -28.94 -5.92
C ASP A 517 -34.22 -28.22 -5.10
N GLU A 518 -35.31 -28.92 -4.76
CA GLU A 518 -36.39 -28.39 -3.92
C GLU A 518 -35.94 -28.13 -2.49
N GLU A 519 -35.18 -29.02 -1.88
CA GLU A 519 -34.64 -28.87 -0.51
C GLU A 519 -33.61 -27.73 -0.46
N VAL A 520 -32.74 -27.62 -1.48
CA VAL A 520 -31.76 -26.52 -1.58
C VAL A 520 -32.51 -25.19 -1.76
N MET A 521 -33.53 -25.12 -2.60
CA MET A 521 -34.31 -23.90 -2.82
C MET A 521 -35.09 -23.48 -1.58
N GLU A 522 -35.69 -24.42 -0.85
CA GLU A 522 -36.38 -24.14 0.43
C GLU A 522 -35.39 -23.57 1.47
N PHE A 523 -34.19 -24.15 1.56
CA PHE A 523 -33.13 -23.64 2.44
C PHE A 523 -32.67 -22.21 2.05
N LEU A 524 -32.48 -21.93 0.76
CA LEU A 524 -32.10 -20.61 0.26
C LEU A 524 -33.20 -19.56 0.51
N GLU A 525 -34.47 -19.91 0.29
CA GLU A 525 -35.58 -18.99 0.55
C GLU A 525 -35.73 -18.68 2.05
N LYS A 526 -35.55 -19.68 2.92
CA LYS A 526 -35.52 -19.47 4.38
C LYS A 526 -34.40 -18.53 4.84
N HIS A 527 -33.32 -18.42 4.08
CA HIS A 527 -32.17 -17.59 4.39
C HIS A 527 -31.97 -16.43 3.38
N LYS A 528 -33.04 -15.96 2.77
CA LYS A 528 -33.05 -14.96 1.71
C LYS A 528 -32.24 -13.70 2.01
N ASP A 529 -32.35 -13.17 3.23
CA ASP A 529 -31.59 -11.99 3.68
C ASP A 529 -30.06 -12.19 3.60
N LEU A 530 -29.61 -13.44 3.88
CA LEU A 530 -28.17 -13.79 3.76
C LEU A 530 -27.77 -13.97 2.29
N VAL A 531 -28.64 -14.56 1.47
CA VAL A 531 -28.41 -14.70 0.03
C VAL A 531 -28.29 -13.34 -0.64
N GLU A 532 -29.19 -12.40 -0.35
CA GLU A 532 -29.13 -11.02 -0.86
C GLU A 532 -27.84 -10.30 -0.43
N THR A 533 -27.40 -10.50 0.81
CA THR A 533 -26.15 -9.91 1.33
C THR A 533 -24.89 -10.47 0.64
N LEU A 534 -24.94 -11.71 0.16
CA LEU A 534 -23.83 -12.37 -0.54
C LEU A 534 -23.77 -12.04 -2.03
N THR A 535 -24.89 -11.63 -2.63
CA THR A 535 -25.01 -11.32 -4.06
C THR A 535 -24.81 -9.83 -4.38
N THR A 536 -24.86 -8.95 -3.40
CA THR A 536 -24.55 -7.51 -3.47
C THR A 536 -23.13 -7.21 -2.98
#